data_43a5e84b34aca740922f9bff15bb509f
#
_entry.id   43a5e84b34aca740922f9bff15bb509f
#
_cell.length_a   1.000
_cell.length_b   1.000
_cell.length_c   1.000
_cell.angle_alpha   90.00
_cell.angle_beta   90.00
_cell.angle_gamma   90.00
#
_symmetry.space_group_name_H-M   'P 1'
#
loop_
_entity.id
_entity.type
_entity.pdbx_description
1 polymer ?
#
loop_
_entity_poly.entity_id
_entity_poly.type
_entity_poly.pdbx_seq_one_letter_code
_entity_poly.pdbx_strand_id
1 'polypeptide(L)'
;MNSAKNYIFYFVFICMFINQNLFASSGGKSMSEEEIKNVSRADVTDKNDQEKLSIAAALLSDYEIEAKKLLAMLDESTTSSKALQNKAKELLDLSETVIHSAQFRLPQCDEYLSKTLALKGSLEKISHETLEKDYHHDGALPKAPGECYHTKDLFVHPATVYVLLRDDPNLIDETKSSINDEITEVLAHTELV
;
A
#
# COMPACT_ATOMS: atom_id res chain seq x y z
N MET A 1 -14.67 -51.38 -34.81
CA MET A 1 -14.36 -50.38 -35.84
C MET A 1 -14.67 -49.02 -35.29
N ASN A 2 -13.71 -48.37 -34.64
CA ASN A 2 -13.80 -46.99 -34.24
C ASN A 2 -12.42 -46.35 -34.36
N SER A 3 -12.35 -45.40 -35.30
CA SER A 3 -11.16 -44.66 -35.64
C SER A 3 -10.93 -43.55 -34.64
N ALA A 4 -9.82 -43.57 -33.91
CA ALA A 4 -9.37 -42.48 -33.07
C ALA A 4 -8.62 -41.47 -33.95
N LYS A 5 -9.16 -40.25 -34.02
CA LYS A 5 -8.47 -39.11 -34.65
C LYS A 5 -7.54 -38.45 -33.67
N ASN A 6 -6.23 -38.59 -33.91
CA ASN A 6 -5.17 -37.85 -33.23
C ASN A 6 -5.20 -36.41 -33.70
N TYR A 7 -5.46 -35.48 -32.77
CA TYR A 7 -5.18 -34.05 -32.96
C TYR A 7 -3.81 -33.75 -32.42
N ILE A 8 -2.86 -33.55 -33.34
CA ILE A 8 -1.52 -33.01 -33.03
C ILE A 8 -1.69 -31.50 -32.90
N PHE A 9 -1.54 -30.99 -31.68
CA PHE A 9 -1.43 -29.55 -31.42
C PHE A 9 -0.01 -29.09 -31.74
N TYR A 10 0.15 -28.39 -32.84
CA TYR A 10 1.34 -27.63 -33.15
C TYR A 10 1.37 -26.38 -32.28
N PHE A 11 2.20 -26.38 -31.26
CA PHE A 11 2.60 -25.16 -30.56
C PHE A 11 3.58 -24.38 -31.44
N VAL A 12 3.07 -23.37 -32.13
CA VAL A 12 3.91 -22.37 -32.80
C VAL A 12 4.48 -21.46 -31.73
N PHE A 13 5.77 -21.66 -31.42
CA PHE A 13 6.57 -20.74 -30.61
C PHE A 13 6.85 -19.48 -31.46
N ILE A 14 6.02 -18.46 -31.32
CA ILE A 14 6.34 -17.12 -31.82
C ILE A 14 7.28 -16.50 -30.81
N CYS A 15 8.58 -16.59 -31.06
CA CYS A 15 9.59 -15.74 -30.43
C CYS A 15 9.36 -14.30 -30.89
N MET A 16 8.59 -13.53 -30.15
CA MET A 16 8.64 -12.08 -30.22
C MET A 16 9.95 -11.64 -29.58
N PHE A 17 10.92 -11.32 -30.40
CA PHE A 17 12.05 -10.48 -30.01
C PHE A 17 11.51 -9.08 -29.71
N ILE A 18 11.14 -8.85 -28.43
CA ILE A 18 10.91 -7.50 -27.95
C ILE A 18 12.29 -6.86 -27.86
N ASN A 19 12.50 -5.84 -28.66
CA ASN A 19 13.66 -4.96 -28.64
C ASN A 19 13.88 -4.41 -27.22
N GLN A 20 14.78 -5.01 -26.46
CA GLN A 20 15.33 -4.51 -25.20
C GLN A 20 16.42 -3.47 -25.45
N ASN A 21 16.12 -2.39 -26.16
CA ASN A 21 17.09 -1.32 -26.33
C ASN A 21 16.36 0.01 -26.47
N LEU A 22 15.82 0.53 -25.35
CA LEU A 22 15.50 1.97 -25.20
C LEU A 22 15.28 2.36 -23.72
N PHE A 23 16.00 1.74 -22.78
CA PHE A 23 16.18 2.29 -21.44
C PHE A 23 17.65 2.19 -21.04
N ALA A 24 18.47 2.89 -21.80
CA ALA A 24 19.85 3.09 -21.41
C ALA A 24 20.05 4.55 -21.04
N SER A 25 20.51 4.76 -19.81
CA SER A 25 21.24 5.94 -19.36
C SER A 25 20.41 7.16 -18.90
N SER A 26 19.80 7.05 -17.73
CA SER A 26 20.03 8.08 -16.72
C SER A 26 20.55 7.34 -15.47
N GLY A 27 21.78 7.60 -15.07
CA GLY A 27 22.48 6.89 -14.00
C GLY A 27 21.96 7.22 -12.60
N GLY A 28 20.68 7.03 -12.36
CA GLY A 28 20.09 7.01 -11.05
C GLY A 28 20.44 5.69 -10.35
N LYS A 29 21.24 5.74 -9.30
CA LYS A 29 21.55 4.60 -8.46
C LYS A 29 20.22 4.11 -7.85
N SER A 30 19.81 2.88 -8.17
CA SER A 30 18.67 2.23 -7.53
C SER A 30 18.92 2.15 -6.03
N MET A 31 17.93 2.56 -5.22
CA MET A 31 17.99 2.41 -3.77
C MET A 31 17.76 0.94 -3.38
N SER A 32 18.44 0.47 -2.35
CA SER A 32 18.17 -0.84 -1.75
C SER A 32 16.88 -0.79 -0.91
N GLU A 33 16.25 -1.95 -0.68
CA GLU A 33 15.06 -2.05 0.17
C GLU A 33 15.30 -1.48 1.59
N GLU A 34 16.50 -1.61 2.13
CA GLU A 34 16.87 -1.06 3.42
C GLU A 34 16.95 0.47 3.40
N GLU A 35 17.49 1.05 2.32
CA GLU A 35 17.53 2.50 2.12
C GLU A 35 16.12 3.08 1.98
N ILE A 36 15.22 2.40 1.25
CA ILE A 36 13.83 2.82 1.05
C ILE A 36 13.07 2.89 2.39
N LYS A 37 13.21 1.85 3.23
CA LYS A 37 12.54 1.79 4.55
C LYS A 37 12.98 2.88 5.53
N ASN A 38 14.14 3.47 5.32
CA ASN A 38 14.70 4.50 6.19
C ASN A 38 14.56 5.92 5.62
N VAL A 39 13.85 6.11 4.49
CA VAL A 39 13.62 7.45 3.93
C VAL A 39 12.75 8.27 4.88
N SER A 40 13.27 9.39 5.32
CA SER A 40 12.55 10.36 6.12
C SER A 40 12.09 11.57 5.28
N ARG A 41 11.23 12.40 5.86
CA ARG A 41 10.84 13.66 5.23
C ARG A 41 12.05 14.54 4.89
N ALA A 42 13.03 14.62 5.81
CA ALA A 42 14.25 15.40 5.59
C ALA A 42 15.08 14.87 4.42
N ASP A 43 15.17 13.54 4.26
CA ASP A 43 15.93 12.92 3.17
C ASP A 43 15.36 13.22 1.78
N VAL A 44 14.04 13.45 1.67
CA VAL A 44 13.39 13.77 0.39
C VAL A 44 13.50 15.25 0.04
N THR A 45 13.62 16.16 1.02
CA THR A 45 13.61 17.63 0.79
C THR A 45 14.78 18.10 -0.08
N ASP A 46 15.96 17.52 0.09
CA ASP A 46 17.19 17.96 -0.59
C ASP A 46 17.41 17.31 -1.97
N LYS A 47 16.47 16.45 -2.39
CA LYS A 47 16.55 15.73 -3.68
C LYS A 47 15.99 16.57 -4.82
N ASN A 48 16.49 16.34 -6.05
CA ASN A 48 15.86 16.90 -7.23
C ASN A 48 14.52 16.19 -7.56
N ASP A 49 13.67 16.78 -8.38
CA ASP A 49 12.31 16.29 -8.61
C ASP A 49 12.29 14.87 -9.23
N GLN A 50 13.24 14.53 -10.10
CA GLN A 50 13.32 13.19 -10.68
C GLN A 50 13.71 12.14 -9.64
N GLU A 51 14.61 12.50 -8.75
CA GLU A 51 15.02 11.63 -7.64
C GLU A 51 13.88 11.43 -6.64
N LYS A 52 13.12 12.49 -6.32
CA LYS A 52 11.90 12.41 -5.49
C LYS A 52 10.85 11.49 -6.09
N LEU A 53 10.62 11.57 -7.40
CA LEU A 53 9.69 10.66 -8.09
C LEU A 53 10.17 9.21 -8.05
N SER A 54 11.46 8.97 -8.22
CA SER A 54 12.04 7.63 -8.13
C SER A 54 11.89 7.04 -6.73
N ILE A 55 12.11 7.84 -5.68
CA ILE A 55 11.89 7.44 -4.29
C ILE A 55 10.42 7.13 -4.05
N ALA A 56 9.50 7.99 -4.51
CA ALA A 56 8.07 7.78 -4.34
C ALA A 56 7.59 6.48 -5.00
N ALA A 57 8.04 6.20 -6.22
CA ALA A 57 7.70 4.97 -6.94
C ALA A 57 8.25 3.72 -6.21
N ALA A 58 9.47 3.79 -5.67
CA ALA A 58 10.06 2.69 -4.91
C ALA A 58 9.29 2.44 -3.60
N LEU A 59 8.90 3.49 -2.88
CA LEU A 59 8.11 3.41 -1.65
C LEU A 59 6.72 2.80 -1.91
N LEU A 60 6.04 3.19 -3.00
CA LEU A 60 4.76 2.62 -3.39
C LEU A 60 4.89 1.14 -3.75
N SER A 61 5.94 0.76 -4.47
CA SER A 61 6.21 -0.64 -4.80
C SER A 61 6.45 -1.49 -3.55
N ASP A 62 7.21 -0.98 -2.57
CA ASP A 62 7.45 -1.68 -1.29
C ASP A 62 6.13 -1.79 -0.48
N TYR A 63 5.33 -0.73 -0.47
CA TYR A 63 4.00 -0.74 0.13
C TYR A 63 3.10 -1.83 -0.45
N GLU A 64 3.01 -1.93 -1.77
CA GLU A 64 2.22 -2.97 -2.44
C GLU A 64 2.69 -4.38 -2.09
N ILE A 65 4.01 -4.60 -2.03
CA ILE A 65 4.59 -5.88 -1.65
C ILE A 65 4.16 -6.26 -0.23
N GLU A 66 4.24 -5.33 0.72
CA GLU A 66 3.88 -5.58 2.12
C GLU A 66 2.36 -5.76 2.29
N ALA A 67 1.53 -5.03 1.56
CA ALA A 67 0.09 -5.21 1.53
C ALA A 67 -0.31 -6.59 0.98
N LYS A 68 0.30 -7.03 -0.12
CA LYS A 68 0.10 -8.37 -0.70
C LYS A 68 0.56 -9.49 0.25
N LYS A 69 1.65 -9.27 1.03
CA LYS A 69 2.08 -10.20 2.09
C LYS A 69 1.05 -10.32 3.19
N LEU A 70 0.40 -9.20 3.59
CA LEU A 70 -0.65 -9.23 4.60
C LEU A 70 -1.84 -10.08 4.12
N LEU A 71 -2.29 -9.93 2.87
CA LEU A 71 -3.32 -10.79 2.28
C LEU A 71 -2.92 -12.26 2.27
N ALA A 72 -1.69 -12.57 1.84
CA ALA A 72 -1.21 -13.94 1.85
C ALA A 72 -1.19 -14.55 3.27
N MET A 73 -0.79 -13.78 4.28
CA MET A 73 -0.83 -14.21 5.68
C MET A 73 -2.27 -14.41 6.18
N LEU A 74 -3.24 -13.63 5.69
CA LEU A 74 -4.66 -13.76 6.06
C LEU A 74 -5.24 -15.10 5.58
N ASP A 75 -4.82 -15.57 4.41
CA ASP A 75 -5.25 -16.85 3.83
C ASP A 75 -4.63 -18.08 4.53
N GLU A 76 -3.55 -17.90 5.28
CA GLU A 76 -2.89 -18.98 6.00
C GLU A 76 -3.66 -19.32 7.28
N SER A 77 -4.18 -20.55 7.38
CA SER A 77 -4.97 -21.03 8.52
C SER A 77 -4.22 -21.03 9.87
N THR A 78 -2.90 -20.94 9.84
CA THR A 78 -2.02 -20.96 11.03
C THR A 78 -1.63 -19.55 11.50
N THR A 79 -1.95 -18.50 10.74
CA THR A 79 -1.57 -17.15 11.08
C THR A 79 -2.44 -16.60 12.22
N SER A 80 -1.83 -16.09 13.26
CA SER A 80 -2.54 -15.50 14.39
C SER A 80 -2.94 -14.05 14.13
N SER A 81 -4.04 -13.59 14.75
CA SER A 81 -4.45 -12.18 14.74
C SER A 81 -3.29 -11.24 15.13
N LYS A 82 -2.48 -11.64 16.12
CA LYS A 82 -1.31 -10.85 16.54
C LYS A 82 -0.23 -10.73 15.47
N ALA A 83 0.01 -11.79 14.69
CA ALA A 83 0.97 -11.74 13.57
C ALA A 83 0.48 -10.80 12.48
N LEU A 84 -0.81 -10.86 12.12
CA LEU A 84 -1.45 -9.93 11.18
C LEU A 84 -1.42 -8.50 11.69
N GLN A 85 -1.70 -8.28 12.99
CA GLN A 85 -1.63 -6.94 13.61
C GLN A 85 -0.22 -6.33 13.51
N ASN A 86 0.82 -7.14 13.75
CA ASN A 86 2.20 -6.68 13.58
C ASN A 86 2.48 -6.32 12.12
N LYS A 87 1.99 -7.12 11.17
CA LYS A 87 2.12 -6.82 9.73
C LYS A 87 1.37 -5.55 9.33
N ALA A 88 0.15 -5.32 9.84
CA ALA A 88 -0.58 -4.07 9.63
C ALA A 88 0.18 -2.87 10.19
N LYS A 89 0.86 -3.02 11.34
CA LYS A 89 1.71 -1.97 11.89
C LYS A 89 2.92 -1.67 11.00
N GLU A 90 3.60 -2.69 10.46
CA GLU A 90 4.69 -2.48 9.50
C GLU A 90 4.19 -1.71 8.25
N LEU A 91 2.99 -2.05 7.76
CA LEU A 91 2.37 -1.35 6.64
C LEU A 91 2.04 0.11 6.98
N LEU A 92 1.56 0.39 8.21
CA LEU A 92 1.33 1.75 8.72
C LEU A 92 2.63 2.57 8.80
N ASP A 93 3.72 1.97 9.27
CA ASP A 93 5.02 2.65 9.36
C ASP A 93 5.54 2.99 7.95
N LEU A 94 5.32 2.12 6.97
CA LEU A 94 5.65 2.37 5.57
C LEU A 94 4.72 3.43 4.94
N SER A 95 3.43 3.38 5.23
CA SER A 95 2.45 4.40 4.80
C SER A 95 2.85 5.81 5.23
N GLU A 96 3.33 5.98 6.46
CA GLU A 96 3.82 7.27 6.95
C GLU A 96 4.94 7.82 6.05
N THR A 97 5.88 6.96 5.65
CA THR A 97 6.97 7.34 4.74
C THR A 97 6.46 7.72 3.34
N VAL A 98 5.52 6.93 2.80
CA VAL A 98 4.86 7.24 1.50
C VAL A 98 4.16 8.60 1.57
N ILE A 99 3.38 8.85 2.64
CA ILE A 99 2.66 10.12 2.84
C ILE A 99 3.64 11.29 2.96
N HIS A 100 4.73 11.15 3.70
CA HIS A 100 5.75 12.21 3.78
C HIS A 100 6.36 12.50 2.41
N SER A 101 6.62 11.50 1.58
CA SER A 101 7.05 11.70 0.19
C SER A 101 5.99 12.44 -0.63
N ALA A 102 4.71 12.09 -0.46
CA ALA A 102 3.60 12.74 -1.17
C ALA A 102 3.42 14.21 -0.76
N GLN A 103 3.57 14.58 0.50
CA GLN A 103 3.47 15.96 0.98
C GLN A 103 4.44 16.91 0.29
N PHE A 104 5.60 16.44 -0.20
CA PHE A 104 6.51 17.25 -1.02
C PHE A 104 6.00 17.46 -2.45
N ARG A 105 5.38 16.45 -3.02
CA ARG A 105 4.87 16.52 -4.40
C ARG A 105 3.54 17.25 -4.46
N LEU A 106 2.75 17.17 -3.38
CA LEU A 106 1.38 17.69 -3.26
C LEU A 106 1.28 18.60 -2.02
N PRO A 107 1.93 19.79 -2.02
CA PRO A 107 1.92 20.67 -0.85
C PRO A 107 0.51 21.13 -0.45
N GLN A 108 -0.45 21.15 -1.37
CA GLN A 108 -1.86 21.43 -1.12
C GLN A 108 -2.54 20.35 -0.25
N CYS A 109 -1.94 19.17 -0.12
CA CYS A 109 -2.43 18.07 0.73
C CYS A 109 -1.80 18.06 2.14
N ASP A 110 -0.85 18.95 2.44
CA ASP A 110 -0.02 18.86 3.64
C ASP A 110 -0.84 18.85 4.95
N GLU A 111 -1.80 19.78 5.09
CA GLU A 111 -2.63 19.84 6.29
C GLU A 111 -3.50 18.58 6.44
N TYR A 112 -4.13 18.15 5.36
CA TYR A 112 -4.99 16.98 5.31
C TYR A 112 -4.22 15.70 5.67
N LEU A 113 -3.08 15.47 5.04
CA LEU A 113 -2.24 14.30 5.27
C LEU A 113 -1.58 14.33 6.66
N SER A 114 -1.18 15.50 7.15
CA SER A 114 -0.66 15.62 8.53
C SER A 114 -1.72 15.29 9.58
N LYS A 115 -2.99 15.67 9.34
CA LYS A 115 -4.10 15.29 10.21
C LYS A 115 -4.42 13.80 10.14
N THR A 116 -4.30 13.20 8.96
CA THR A 116 -4.42 11.74 8.80
C THR A 116 -3.35 11.01 9.61
N LEU A 117 -2.09 11.41 9.51
CA LEU A 117 -0.99 10.80 10.26
C LEU A 117 -1.13 10.92 11.78
N ALA A 118 -1.79 11.98 12.27
CA ALA A 118 -2.07 12.15 13.71
C ALA A 118 -2.95 11.02 14.27
N LEU A 119 -3.71 10.31 13.44
CA LEU A 119 -4.49 9.11 13.80
C LEU A 119 -3.60 8.04 14.46
N LYS A 120 -2.32 7.91 14.05
CA LYS A 120 -1.37 6.93 14.60
C LYS A 120 -1.32 6.95 16.13
N GLY A 121 -1.37 8.13 16.75
CA GLY A 121 -1.35 8.29 18.21
C GLY A 121 -2.61 7.81 18.93
N SER A 122 -3.70 7.55 18.22
CA SER A 122 -4.98 7.14 18.79
C SER A 122 -5.38 5.71 18.47
N LEU A 123 -4.63 4.98 17.66
CA LEU A 123 -4.98 3.62 17.17
C LEU A 123 -5.27 2.62 18.28
N GLU A 124 -4.67 2.75 19.45
CA GLU A 124 -4.92 1.87 20.60
C GLU A 124 -6.28 2.12 21.27
N LYS A 125 -6.95 3.25 20.96
CA LYS A 125 -8.16 3.70 21.69
C LYS A 125 -9.34 4.01 20.78
N ILE A 126 -9.09 4.38 19.54
CA ILE A 126 -10.14 4.75 18.59
C ILE A 126 -11.02 3.53 18.29
N SER A 127 -12.34 3.73 18.21
CA SER A 127 -13.25 2.68 17.73
C SER A 127 -13.21 2.59 16.21
N HIS A 128 -13.51 1.41 15.67
CA HIS A 128 -13.67 1.21 14.23
C HIS A 128 -14.70 2.20 13.65
N GLU A 129 -15.87 2.35 14.27
CA GLU A 129 -16.90 3.29 13.83
C GLU A 129 -16.38 4.74 13.74
N THR A 130 -15.59 5.18 14.73
CA THR A 130 -15.01 6.54 14.72
C THR A 130 -13.97 6.69 13.62
N LEU A 131 -13.14 5.66 13.39
CA LEU A 131 -12.14 5.65 12.34
C LEU A 131 -12.81 5.78 10.97
N GLU A 132 -13.82 4.98 10.70
CA GLU A 132 -14.61 5.03 9.47
C GLU A 132 -15.21 6.42 9.24
N LYS A 133 -15.96 6.93 10.21
CA LYS A 133 -16.66 8.21 10.09
C LYS A 133 -15.69 9.39 9.93
N ASP A 134 -14.67 9.45 10.77
CA ASP A 134 -13.84 10.65 10.94
C ASP A 134 -12.63 10.70 10.01
N TYR A 135 -12.15 9.54 9.55
CA TYR A 135 -10.94 9.45 8.71
C TYR A 135 -11.22 8.80 7.35
N HIS A 136 -11.92 7.69 7.28
CA HIS A 136 -12.26 7.09 5.99
C HIS A 136 -13.23 8.01 5.21
N HIS A 137 -14.28 8.49 5.87
CA HIS A 137 -15.27 9.41 5.30
C HIS A 137 -14.99 10.89 5.59
N ASP A 138 -13.77 11.25 5.98
CA ASP A 138 -13.28 12.63 6.16
C ASP A 138 -14.04 13.47 7.20
N GLY A 139 -14.81 12.87 8.13
CA GLY A 139 -15.65 13.60 9.08
C GLY A 139 -14.89 14.55 10.01
N ALA A 140 -13.62 14.24 10.34
CA ALA A 140 -12.74 15.08 11.15
C ALA A 140 -11.59 15.72 10.36
N LEU A 141 -11.45 15.39 9.07
CA LEU A 141 -10.37 15.92 8.24
C LEU A 141 -10.74 17.25 7.59
N PRO A 142 -9.79 18.15 7.33
CA PRO A 142 -10.03 19.37 6.60
C PRO A 142 -10.40 19.07 5.13
N LYS A 143 -11.08 19.99 4.47
CA LYS A 143 -11.33 19.87 3.03
C LYS A 143 -10.01 19.88 2.26
N ALA A 144 -9.87 18.95 1.32
CA ALA A 144 -8.70 18.82 0.48
C ALA A 144 -9.10 18.57 -0.99
N PRO A 145 -8.21 18.85 -1.96
CA PRO A 145 -8.38 18.41 -3.34
C PRO A 145 -8.49 16.88 -3.47
N GLY A 146 -9.18 16.41 -4.53
CA GLY A 146 -9.45 14.99 -4.73
C GLY A 146 -8.20 14.10 -4.83
N GLU A 147 -7.09 14.65 -5.35
CA GLU A 147 -5.80 13.93 -5.43
C GLU A 147 -5.19 13.59 -4.07
N CYS A 148 -5.60 14.27 -3.00
CA CYS A 148 -5.13 13.97 -1.65
C CYS A 148 -5.78 12.70 -1.06
N TYR A 149 -6.95 12.34 -1.57
CA TYR A 149 -7.81 11.31 -1.02
C TYR A 149 -7.13 9.92 -1.06
N HIS A 150 -6.70 9.49 -2.24
CA HIS A 150 -6.06 8.17 -2.41
C HIS A 150 -4.77 8.04 -1.59
N THR A 151 -4.02 9.14 -1.45
CA THR A 151 -2.82 9.16 -0.60
C THR A 151 -3.17 8.97 0.88
N LYS A 152 -4.25 9.59 1.38
CA LYS A 152 -4.78 9.39 2.74
C LYS A 152 -5.10 7.91 2.97
N ASP A 153 -5.75 7.29 2.01
CA ASP A 153 -6.24 5.91 2.13
C ASP A 153 -5.11 4.90 2.29
N LEU A 154 -3.91 5.18 1.78
CA LEU A 154 -2.72 4.36 2.06
C LEU A 154 -2.40 4.22 3.55
N PHE A 155 -2.87 5.13 4.40
CA PHE A 155 -2.72 5.05 5.86
C PHE A 155 -4.01 4.58 6.55
N VAL A 156 -5.16 5.04 6.08
CA VAL A 156 -6.45 4.79 6.75
C VAL A 156 -6.84 3.31 6.67
N HIS A 157 -6.74 2.66 5.51
CA HIS A 157 -7.05 1.23 5.38
C HIS A 157 -6.19 0.33 6.27
N PRO A 158 -4.86 0.45 6.31
CA PRO A 158 -4.05 -0.31 7.29
C PRO A 158 -4.37 0.03 8.74
N ALA A 159 -4.79 1.28 9.04
CA ALA A 159 -5.24 1.67 10.37
C ALA A 159 -6.54 0.95 10.74
N THR A 160 -7.49 0.84 9.81
CA THR A 160 -8.73 0.06 9.98
C THR A 160 -8.38 -1.41 10.27
N VAL A 161 -7.50 -2.02 9.46
CA VAL A 161 -7.04 -3.40 9.68
C VAL A 161 -6.41 -3.58 11.06
N TYR A 162 -5.56 -2.63 11.49
CA TYR A 162 -4.96 -2.69 12.82
C TYR A 162 -6.02 -2.69 13.93
N VAL A 163 -7.04 -1.83 13.82
CA VAL A 163 -8.13 -1.70 14.79
C VAL A 163 -9.00 -2.96 14.80
N LEU A 164 -9.38 -3.49 13.64
CA LEU A 164 -10.13 -4.75 13.51
C LEU A 164 -9.41 -5.90 14.22
N LEU A 165 -8.11 -6.04 14.00
CA LEU A 165 -7.28 -7.09 14.60
C LEU A 165 -7.05 -6.89 16.10
N ARG A 166 -7.04 -5.64 16.58
CA ARG A 166 -6.99 -5.31 18.00
C ARG A 166 -8.27 -5.74 18.70
N ASP A 167 -9.42 -5.49 18.07
CA ASP A 167 -10.75 -5.68 18.66
C ASP A 167 -11.24 -7.13 18.54
N ASP A 168 -10.75 -7.87 17.52
CA ASP A 168 -11.04 -9.30 17.34
C ASP A 168 -9.77 -10.17 17.38
N PRO A 169 -9.31 -10.59 18.56
CA PRO A 169 -8.16 -11.47 18.69
C PRO A 169 -8.42 -12.91 18.18
N ASN A 170 -9.69 -13.29 17.98
CA ASN A 170 -10.07 -14.63 17.51
C ASN A 170 -10.11 -14.72 15.98
N LEU A 171 -10.08 -13.59 15.29
CA LEU A 171 -10.05 -13.51 13.84
C LEU A 171 -11.20 -14.30 13.20
N ILE A 172 -12.45 -13.93 13.54
CA ILE A 172 -13.64 -14.54 12.95
C ILE A 172 -13.73 -14.26 11.44
N ASP A 173 -14.53 -15.04 10.71
CA ASP A 173 -14.58 -14.96 9.24
C ASP A 173 -15.06 -13.58 8.75
N GLU A 174 -15.93 -12.89 9.48
CA GLU A 174 -16.37 -11.54 9.17
C GLU A 174 -15.19 -10.54 9.24
N THR A 175 -14.38 -10.62 10.29
CA THR A 175 -13.18 -9.80 10.44
C THR A 175 -12.17 -10.08 9.32
N LYS A 176 -11.99 -11.35 8.94
CA LYS A 176 -11.11 -11.71 7.81
C LYS A 176 -11.61 -11.11 6.50
N SER A 177 -12.93 -11.17 6.25
CA SER A 177 -13.53 -10.57 5.05
C SER A 177 -13.28 -9.06 5.02
N SER A 178 -13.53 -8.36 6.13
CA SER A 178 -13.29 -6.93 6.23
C SER A 178 -11.83 -6.57 5.99
N ILE A 179 -10.87 -7.31 6.56
CA ILE A 179 -9.44 -7.10 6.33
C ILE A 179 -9.07 -7.31 4.87
N ASN A 180 -9.63 -8.35 4.23
CA ASN A 180 -9.40 -8.60 2.80
C ASN A 180 -9.89 -7.44 1.95
N ASP A 181 -11.08 -6.91 2.24
CA ASP A 181 -11.68 -5.80 1.50
C ASP A 181 -10.85 -4.53 1.67
N GLU A 182 -10.46 -4.16 2.90
CA GLU A 182 -9.60 -3.01 3.20
C GLU A 182 -8.26 -3.05 2.44
N ILE A 183 -7.58 -4.20 2.44
CA ILE A 183 -6.27 -4.30 1.79
C ILE A 183 -6.41 -4.40 0.26
N THR A 184 -7.48 -5.00 -0.25
CA THR A 184 -7.75 -5.05 -1.69
C THR A 184 -8.07 -3.64 -2.22
N GLU A 185 -8.84 -2.86 -1.47
CA GLU A 185 -9.19 -1.48 -1.84
C GLU A 185 -7.95 -0.58 -1.83
N VAL A 186 -7.13 -0.64 -0.79
CA VAL A 186 -5.91 0.19 -0.74
C VAL A 186 -4.90 -0.17 -1.84
N LEU A 187 -4.83 -1.43 -2.26
CA LEU A 187 -4.01 -1.81 -3.41
C LEU A 187 -4.50 -1.17 -4.72
N ALA A 188 -5.81 -0.98 -4.88
CA ALA A 188 -6.34 -0.21 -6.02
C ALA A 188 -5.99 1.28 -5.93
N HIS A 189 -5.90 1.84 -4.72
CA HIS A 189 -5.52 3.23 -4.50
C HIS A 189 -4.05 3.50 -4.85
N THR A 190 -3.14 2.51 -4.73
CA THR A 190 -1.73 2.70 -5.13
C THR A 190 -1.55 3.06 -6.60
N GLU A 191 -2.47 2.64 -7.47
CA GLU A 191 -2.45 2.98 -8.90
C GLU A 191 -2.81 4.44 -9.18
N LEU A 192 -3.34 5.18 -8.20
CA LEU A 192 -3.86 6.53 -8.33
C LEU A 192 -3.00 7.59 -7.62
N VAL A 193 -1.87 7.20 -6.98
CA VAL A 193 -0.91 8.03 -6.22
C VAL A 193 0.42 8.20 -6.98
#